data_09d6e6f97c5046f14377ac5ed1c5d6a1
#
_entry.id   09d6e6f97c5046f14377ac5ed1c5d6a1
#
_cell.length_a   1.000
_cell.length_b   1.000
_cell.length_c   1.000
_cell.angle_alpha   90.00
_cell.angle_beta   90.00
_cell.angle_gamma   90.00
#
_symmetry.space_group_name_H-M   'P 1'
#
loop_
_entity.id
_entity.type
_entity.pdbx_description
1 polymer ?
#
loop_
_entity_poly.entity_id
_entity_poly.type
_entity_poly.pdbx_seq_one_letter_code
_entity_poly.pdbx_strand_id
1 'polypeptide(L)'
;MKFPKTIFVKHCPELCSDRKKFLTEHLEERLEETGIVDIRWIEDYNWDHPFVQWLNIKLKLPYGPKLTSNFVKTLFMFKQMADEDIEDAILLDDDVTFHKDWKGIFEEIPDEAAVNTYINLSTSPFFHLKPQKGQVYQLPNNGGCEAIWVTKGFAKGILENLNMEEAVDIVYHGYLLSQRKPILNVPICHQTSDLEKVSSLDHETRVSKNWIAYIHNYNNLPKINFEKLLSEFQSFEDKKKKVENKFEELYGKKININNVKYVLNEDADHRVNILEF
;
A
#
# COMPACT_ATOMS: atom_id res chain seq x y z
N MET A 1 -10.98 -11.31 19.38
CA MET A 1 -11.28 -10.04 18.66
C MET A 1 -12.61 -10.11 17.92
N LYS A 2 -13.23 -8.95 17.65
CA LYS A 2 -14.40 -8.87 16.72
C LYS A 2 -13.90 -8.58 15.32
N PHE A 3 -14.66 -9.05 14.33
CA PHE A 3 -14.38 -8.69 12.94
C PHE A 3 -14.58 -7.19 12.71
N PRO A 4 -13.72 -6.54 11.90
CA PRO A 4 -13.99 -5.21 11.40
C PRO A 4 -15.22 -5.26 10.47
N LYS A 5 -15.83 -4.12 10.24
CA LYS A 5 -16.95 -4.02 9.29
C LYS A 5 -16.49 -3.87 7.85
N THR A 6 -15.24 -3.46 7.64
CA THR A 6 -14.70 -3.08 6.34
C THR A 6 -13.50 -3.94 5.97
N ILE A 7 -13.50 -4.41 4.73
CA ILE A 7 -12.34 -4.97 4.04
C ILE A 7 -11.97 -4.05 2.89
N PHE A 8 -10.69 -3.74 2.76
CA PHE A 8 -10.13 -3.11 1.57
C PHE A 8 -9.35 -4.13 0.76
N VAL A 9 -9.49 -4.10 -0.55
CA VAL A 9 -8.75 -4.99 -1.47
C VAL A 9 -7.99 -4.15 -2.49
N LYS A 10 -6.69 -4.33 -2.57
CA LYS A 10 -5.87 -3.75 -3.65
C LYS A 10 -6.03 -4.60 -4.90
N HIS A 11 -6.40 -3.98 -6.01
CA HIS A 11 -6.60 -4.67 -7.28
C HIS A 11 -6.04 -3.87 -8.46
N CYS A 12 -5.56 -4.58 -9.48
CA CYS A 12 -5.09 -3.99 -10.74
C CYS A 12 -5.82 -4.67 -11.90
N PRO A 13 -6.96 -4.10 -12.37
CA PRO A 13 -7.81 -4.73 -13.37
C PRO A 13 -7.07 -5.09 -14.67
N GLU A 14 -6.13 -4.24 -15.10
CA GLU A 14 -5.39 -4.42 -16.37
C GLU A 14 -4.44 -5.62 -16.34
N LEU A 15 -3.97 -6.01 -15.16
CA LEU A 15 -3.02 -7.10 -15.00
C LEU A 15 -3.67 -8.41 -14.56
N CYS A 16 -4.78 -8.33 -13.82
CA CYS A 16 -5.31 -9.46 -13.05
C CYS A 16 -6.84 -9.49 -13.02
N SER A 17 -7.52 -9.32 -14.17
CA SER A 17 -9.01 -9.23 -14.23
C SER A 17 -9.73 -10.40 -13.56
N ASP A 18 -9.19 -11.61 -13.69
CA ASP A 18 -9.81 -12.82 -13.17
C ASP A 18 -9.70 -12.95 -11.63
N ARG A 19 -8.70 -12.31 -11.03
CA ARG A 19 -8.49 -12.36 -9.58
C ARG A 19 -9.61 -11.68 -8.80
N LYS A 20 -10.16 -10.59 -9.32
CA LYS A 20 -11.31 -9.91 -8.68
C LYS A 20 -12.50 -10.85 -8.58
N LYS A 21 -12.83 -11.55 -9.66
CA LYS A 21 -13.95 -12.52 -9.68
C LYS A 21 -13.68 -13.64 -8.67
N PHE A 22 -12.50 -14.25 -8.74
CA PHE A 22 -12.10 -15.32 -7.83
C PHE A 22 -12.19 -14.90 -6.37
N LEU A 23 -11.58 -13.76 -6.03
CA LEU A 23 -11.57 -13.29 -4.64
C LEU A 23 -12.96 -12.87 -4.18
N THR A 24 -13.80 -12.29 -5.06
CA THR A 24 -15.20 -11.95 -4.72
C THR A 24 -15.96 -13.22 -4.33
N GLU A 25 -15.94 -14.26 -5.15
CA GLU A 25 -16.60 -15.54 -4.88
C GLU A 25 -16.08 -16.18 -3.58
N HIS A 26 -14.75 -16.12 -3.37
CA HIS A 26 -14.11 -16.63 -2.17
C HIS A 26 -14.50 -15.85 -0.91
N LEU A 27 -14.57 -14.51 -1.00
CA LEU A 27 -15.00 -13.65 0.10
C LEU A 27 -16.49 -13.86 0.42
N GLU A 28 -17.37 -13.95 -0.58
CA GLU A 28 -18.80 -14.24 -0.37
C GLU A 28 -18.98 -15.53 0.44
N GLU A 29 -18.27 -16.60 0.08
CA GLU A 29 -18.29 -17.87 0.80
C GLU A 29 -17.78 -17.75 2.25
N ARG A 30 -16.72 -16.97 2.45
CA ARG A 30 -16.00 -16.92 3.73
C ARG A 30 -16.48 -15.84 4.68
N LEU A 31 -17.15 -14.80 4.19
CA LEU A 31 -17.62 -13.68 5.02
C LEU A 31 -19.04 -13.90 5.57
N GLU A 32 -19.75 -14.89 5.07
CA GLU A 32 -21.04 -15.26 5.61
C GLU A 32 -20.93 -15.45 7.14
N GLU A 33 -21.80 -14.80 7.89
CA GLU A 33 -21.83 -14.81 9.36
C GLU A 33 -20.70 -14.04 10.11
N THR A 34 -19.78 -13.32 9.43
CA THR A 34 -18.74 -12.53 10.12
C THR A 34 -19.24 -11.15 10.55
N GLY A 35 -20.28 -10.63 9.89
CA GLY A 35 -20.77 -9.26 10.06
C GLY A 35 -19.96 -8.22 9.28
N ILE A 36 -19.01 -8.63 8.46
CA ILE A 36 -18.35 -7.76 7.48
C ILE A 36 -19.36 -7.44 6.39
N VAL A 37 -19.59 -6.16 6.14
CA VAL A 37 -20.65 -5.67 5.24
C VAL A 37 -20.15 -4.75 4.14
N ASP A 38 -18.89 -4.31 4.22
CA ASP A 38 -18.32 -3.31 3.34
C ASP A 38 -17.00 -3.83 2.75
N ILE A 39 -17.03 -4.21 1.47
CA ILE A 39 -15.85 -4.64 0.71
C ILE A 39 -15.53 -3.56 -0.31
N ARG A 40 -14.37 -2.93 -0.17
CA ARG A 40 -13.92 -1.81 -1.00
C ARG A 40 -12.74 -2.19 -1.86
N TRP A 41 -12.91 -2.11 -3.16
CA TRP A 41 -11.87 -2.37 -4.13
C TRP A 41 -11.13 -1.08 -4.47
N ILE A 42 -9.82 -1.07 -4.28
CA ILE A 42 -8.94 0.04 -4.68
C ILE A 42 -8.32 -0.31 -6.04
N GLU A 43 -8.98 0.15 -7.09
CA GLU A 43 -8.62 -0.12 -8.49
C GLU A 43 -7.85 1.05 -9.13
N ASP A 44 -8.00 2.26 -8.60
CA ASP A 44 -7.24 3.43 -9.02
C ASP A 44 -5.76 3.33 -8.61
N TYR A 45 -4.96 4.29 -9.10
CA TYR A 45 -3.53 4.41 -8.78
C TYR A 45 -2.69 3.23 -9.27
N ASN A 46 -3.03 2.69 -10.44
CA ASN A 46 -2.20 1.70 -11.11
C ASN A 46 -0.83 2.28 -11.46
N TRP A 47 0.08 1.43 -11.90
CA TRP A 47 1.48 1.79 -12.13
C TRP A 47 1.68 2.94 -13.13
N ASP A 48 0.75 3.16 -14.05
CA ASP A 48 0.73 4.24 -15.05
C ASP A 48 -0.04 5.50 -14.59
N HIS A 49 -0.68 5.47 -13.42
CA HIS A 49 -1.41 6.62 -12.89
C HIS A 49 -0.46 7.83 -12.67
N PRO A 50 -0.86 9.06 -13.09
CA PRO A 50 0.00 10.25 -13.01
C PRO A 50 0.61 10.51 -11.63
N PHE A 51 -0.14 10.29 -10.55
CA PHE A 51 0.36 10.45 -9.19
C PHE A 51 1.46 9.44 -8.86
N VAL A 52 1.30 8.17 -9.27
CA VAL A 52 2.29 7.11 -9.04
C VAL A 52 3.58 7.41 -9.78
N GLN A 53 3.49 7.83 -11.06
CA GLN A 53 4.64 8.21 -11.88
C GLN A 53 5.37 9.44 -11.30
N TRP A 54 4.61 10.48 -10.95
CA TRP A 54 5.16 11.68 -10.34
C TRP A 54 5.88 11.37 -9.02
N LEU A 55 5.27 10.56 -8.16
CA LEU A 55 5.82 10.21 -6.85
C LEU A 55 7.13 9.42 -6.99
N ASN A 56 7.17 8.47 -7.92
CA ASN A 56 8.35 7.66 -8.20
C ASN A 56 9.56 8.54 -8.61
N ILE A 57 9.30 9.52 -9.49
CA ILE A 57 10.33 10.47 -9.96
C ILE A 57 10.72 11.43 -8.84
N LYS A 58 9.74 12.03 -8.15
CA LYS A 58 9.96 13.05 -7.11
C LYS A 58 10.79 12.51 -5.95
N LEU A 59 10.46 11.32 -5.47
CA LEU A 59 11.13 10.70 -4.33
C LEU A 59 12.35 9.87 -4.75
N LYS A 60 12.59 9.71 -6.06
CA LYS A 60 13.67 8.85 -6.60
C LYS A 60 13.65 7.46 -5.97
N LEU A 61 12.44 6.86 -5.95
CA LEU A 61 12.23 5.59 -5.25
C LEU A 61 13.14 4.50 -5.85
N PRO A 62 13.71 3.63 -5.01
CA PRO A 62 14.66 2.61 -5.44
C PRO A 62 13.98 1.44 -6.18
N TYR A 63 12.67 1.44 -6.23
CA TYR A 63 11.83 0.41 -6.86
C TYR A 63 10.92 1.02 -7.95
N GLY A 64 10.47 0.17 -8.85
CA GLY A 64 9.69 0.60 -10.01
C GLY A 64 8.24 1.01 -9.70
N PRO A 65 7.53 1.56 -10.71
CA PRO A 65 6.17 2.08 -10.54
C PRO A 65 5.14 1.04 -10.05
N LYS A 66 5.33 -0.25 -10.32
CA LYS A 66 4.42 -1.31 -9.84
C LYS A 66 4.41 -1.41 -8.30
N LEU A 67 5.58 -1.44 -7.66
CA LEU A 67 5.68 -1.42 -6.20
C LEU A 67 5.21 -0.09 -5.62
N THR A 68 5.51 1.03 -6.29
CA THR A 68 4.97 2.34 -5.90
C THR A 68 3.45 2.34 -5.94
N SER A 69 2.83 1.76 -6.98
CA SER A 69 1.38 1.59 -7.08
C SER A 69 0.80 0.81 -5.91
N ASN A 70 1.39 -0.34 -5.57
CA ASN A 70 0.95 -1.15 -4.43
C ASN A 70 1.00 -0.33 -3.13
N PHE A 71 2.09 0.40 -2.90
CA PHE A 71 2.22 1.26 -1.73
C PHE A 71 1.19 2.40 -1.73
N VAL A 72 1.02 3.09 -2.85
CA VAL A 72 0.06 4.20 -3.00
C VAL A 72 -1.36 3.73 -2.74
N LYS A 73 -1.78 2.58 -3.28
CA LYS A 73 -3.10 2.00 -3.00
C LYS A 73 -3.31 1.80 -1.50
N THR A 74 -2.30 1.30 -0.79
CA THR A 74 -2.36 1.14 0.66
C THR A 74 -2.51 2.49 1.38
N LEU A 75 -1.79 3.53 0.95
CA LEU A 75 -1.94 4.87 1.54
C LEU A 75 -3.34 5.44 1.34
N PHE A 76 -3.98 5.17 0.20
CA PHE A 76 -5.38 5.58 -0.02
C PHE A 76 -6.38 4.78 0.81
N MET A 77 -6.13 3.49 1.07
CA MET A 77 -6.92 2.73 2.07
C MET A 77 -6.82 3.40 3.45
N PHE A 78 -5.60 3.72 3.89
CA PHE A 78 -5.39 4.41 5.17
C PHE A 78 -6.04 5.79 5.21
N LYS A 79 -5.99 6.53 4.10
CA LYS A 79 -6.66 7.82 3.99
C LYS A 79 -8.17 7.67 4.12
N GLN A 80 -8.79 6.71 3.44
CA GLN A 80 -10.22 6.44 3.59
C GLN A 80 -10.58 6.05 5.03
N MET A 81 -9.76 5.22 5.70
CA MET A 81 -9.97 4.90 7.11
C MET A 81 -9.96 6.15 7.99
N ALA A 82 -9.04 7.09 7.71
CA ALA A 82 -8.91 8.32 8.47
C ALA A 82 -10.06 9.31 8.21
N ASP A 83 -10.44 9.47 6.95
CA ASP A 83 -11.45 10.45 6.51
C ASP A 83 -12.88 10.02 6.88
N GLU A 84 -13.17 8.72 6.80
CA GLU A 84 -14.50 8.16 7.05
C GLU A 84 -14.65 7.62 8.48
N ASP A 85 -13.65 7.82 9.33
CA ASP A 85 -13.66 7.41 10.73
C ASP A 85 -13.82 5.88 10.93
N ILE A 86 -13.22 5.08 10.04
CA ILE A 86 -13.23 3.62 10.12
C ILE A 86 -12.23 3.17 11.18
N GLU A 87 -12.72 2.63 12.29
CA GLU A 87 -11.91 2.30 13.48
C GLU A 87 -10.86 1.23 13.21
N ASP A 88 -11.23 0.19 12.46
CA ASP A 88 -10.35 -0.89 12.05
C ASP A 88 -10.80 -1.50 10.72
N ALA A 89 -9.87 -2.15 10.03
CA ALA A 89 -10.13 -2.82 8.76
C ALA A 89 -9.17 -3.98 8.52
N ILE A 90 -9.57 -4.89 7.64
CA ILE A 90 -8.67 -5.86 7.00
C ILE A 90 -8.29 -5.32 5.62
N LEU A 91 -7.01 -5.29 5.31
CA LEU A 91 -6.47 -4.92 4.01
C LEU A 91 -5.91 -6.16 3.34
N LEU A 92 -6.28 -6.37 2.08
CA LEU A 92 -5.93 -7.55 1.29
C LEU A 92 -5.29 -7.17 -0.04
N ASP A 93 -4.39 -8.02 -0.52
CA ASP A 93 -4.06 -8.13 -1.93
C ASP A 93 -5.12 -9.00 -2.64
N ASP A 94 -5.22 -8.90 -3.96
CA ASP A 94 -6.28 -9.57 -4.74
C ASP A 94 -6.01 -11.06 -5.02
N ASP A 95 -4.89 -11.59 -4.51
CA ASP A 95 -4.47 -12.97 -4.69
C ASP A 95 -4.37 -13.76 -3.38
N VAL A 96 -5.17 -13.39 -2.39
CA VAL A 96 -5.21 -14.09 -1.10
C VAL A 96 -6.35 -15.11 -1.03
N THR A 97 -6.12 -16.17 -0.27
CA THR A 97 -7.14 -17.13 0.16
C THR A 97 -7.14 -17.24 1.67
N PHE A 98 -8.31 -17.51 2.25
CA PHE A 98 -8.46 -17.68 3.69
C PHE A 98 -8.43 -19.16 4.09
N HIS A 99 -7.82 -19.43 5.23
CA HIS A 99 -7.92 -20.75 5.87
C HIS A 99 -9.40 -21.10 6.10
N LYS A 100 -9.75 -22.39 5.96
CA LYS A 100 -11.15 -22.83 6.09
C LYS A 100 -11.81 -22.48 7.42
N ASP A 101 -11.05 -22.41 8.51
CA ASP A 101 -11.50 -22.04 9.85
C ASP A 101 -11.03 -20.63 10.27
N TRP A 102 -10.84 -19.73 9.30
CA TRP A 102 -10.28 -18.41 9.54
C TRP A 102 -11.13 -17.60 10.51
N LYS A 103 -12.48 -17.72 10.42
CA LYS A 103 -13.42 -17.07 11.32
C LYS A 103 -13.13 -17.45 12.77
N GLY A 104 -13.14 -18.76 13.08
CA GLY A 104 -12.92 -19.21 14.45
C GLY A 104 -11.53 -18.87 14.98
N ILE A 105 -10.50 -18.82 14.10
CA ILE A 105 -9.15 -18.41 14.47
C ILE A 105 -9.11 -16.91 14.76
N PHE A 106 -9.74 -16.08 13.93
CA PHE A 106 -9.75 -14.63 14.11
C PHE A 106 -10.51 -14.21 15.38
N GLU A 107 -11.69 -14.80 15.63
CA GLU A 107 -12.51 -14.51 16.82
C GLU A 107 -11.77 -14.83 18.12
N GLU A 108 -10.92 -15.85 18.13
CA GLU A 108 -10.13 -16.25 19.29
C GLU A 108 -8.80 -15.48 19.43
N ILE A 109 -8.50 -14.50 18.56
CA ILE A 109 -7.37 -13.57 18.78
C ILE A 109 -7.64 -12.81 20.08
N PRO A 110 -6.71 -12.84 21.05
CA PRO A 110 -6.87 -12.11 22.30
C PRO A 110 -7.05 -10.60 22.08
N ASP A 111 -7.93 -9.96 22.85
CA ASP A 111 -8.17 -8.51 22.73
C ASP A 111 -6.91 -7.69 23.02
N GLU A 112 -5.98 -8.21 23.81
CA GLU A 112 -4.69 -7.59 24.08
C GLU A 112 -3.83 -7.47 22.81
N ALA A 113 -4.01 -8.35 21.83
CA ALA A 113 -3.32 -8.25 20.54
C ALA A 113 -3.78 -7.03 19.75
N ALA A 114 -5.05 -6.63 19.88
CA ALA A 114 -5.60 -5.44 19.21
C ALA A 114 -4.96 -4.12 19.69
N VAL A 115 -4.40 -4.08 20.91
CA VAL A 115 -3.67 -2.91 21.42
C VAL A 115 -2.43 -2.58 20.58
N ASN A 116 -1.90 -3.57 19.85
CA ASN A 116 -0.76 -3.34 18.96
C ASN A 116 -1.09 -2.57 17.70
N THR A 117 -2.37 -2.40 17.36
CA THR A 117 -2.84 -1.61 16.23
C THR A 117 -2.51 -2.19 14.83
N TYR A 118 -1.81 -3.32 14.77
CA TYR A 118 -1.41 -4.03 13.56
C TYR A 118 -1.26 -5.52 13.85
N ILE A 119 -1.85 -6.36 13.00
CA ILE A 119 -1.64 -7.81 13.00
C ILE A 119 -1.46 -8.25 11.55
N ASN A 120 -0.34 -8.91 11.25
CA ASN A 120 -0.13 -9.59 9.98
C ASN A 120 -0.97 -10.87 9.96
N LEU A 121 -1.83 -11.02 8.97
CA LEU A 121 -2.72 -12.17 8.81
C LEU A 121 -2.18 -13.19 7.78
N SER A 122 -1.05 -12.89 7.16
CA SER A 122 -0.48 -13.68 6.08
C SER A 122 0.31 -14.87 6.61
N THR A 123 0.29 -15.96 5.85
CA THR A 123 1.29 -17.01 5.96
C THR A 123 2.52 -16.60 5.17
N SER A 124 3.41 -15.84 5.77
CA SER A 124 4.65 -15.46 5.08
C SER A 124 5.40 -16.70 4.61
N PRO A 125 5.96 -16.72 3.38
CA PRO A 125 6.74 -17.83 2.86
C PRO A 125 7.99 -18.12 3.70
N PHE A 126 8.41 -17.19 4.56
CA PHE A 126 9.56 -17.37 5.45
C PHE A 126 9.23 -18.06 6.77
N PHE A 127 7.94 -18.19 7.11
CA PHE A 127 7.53 -18.74 8.40
C PHE A 127 6.43 -19.77 8.16
N HIS A 128 6.77 -21.04 8.19
CA HIS A 128 5.80 -22.14 8.10
C HIS A 128 4.94 -22.25 9.36
N LEU A 129 4.34 -21.11 9.76
CA LEU A 129 3.47 -21.04 10.91
C LEU A 129 2.12 -21.68 10.57
N LYS A 130 1.57 -22.40 11.52
CA LYS A 130 0.27 -23.04 11.34
C LYS A 130 -0.80 -22.18 12.02
N PRO A 131 -1.94 -21.92 11.35
CA PRO A 131 -3.06 -21.24 11.97
C PRO A 131 -3.62 -22.10 13.11
N GLN A 132 -3.77 -21.50 14.29
CA GLN A 132 -4.34 -22.16 15.47
C GLN A 132 -5.18 -21.15 16.26
N LYS A 133 -6.31 -21.62 16.78
CA LYS A 133 -7.20 -20.80 17.64
C LYS A 133 -6.47 -20.30 18.89
N GLY A 134 -6.64 -19.03 19.19
CA GLY A 134 -6.01 -18.38 20.34
C GLY A 134 -4.49 -18.19 20.24
N GLN A 135 -3.87 -18.61 19.13
CA GLN A 135 -2.43 -18.48 18.94
C GLN A 135 -2.08 -17.21 18.18
N VAL A 136 -1.28 -16.36 18.79
CA VAL A 136 -0.67 -15.17 18.18
C VAL A 136 0.84 -15.35 18.23
N TYR A 137 1.50 -15.21 17.09
CA TYR A 137 2.96 -15.29 16.99
C TYR A 137 3.58 -13.89 17.03
N GLN A 138 4.71 -13.76 17.68
CA GLN A 138 5.53 -12.57 17.57
C GLN A 138 6.66 -12.84 16.58
N LEU A 139 6.72 -12.02 15.51
CA LEU A 139 7.72 -12.19 14.46
C LEU A 139 8.95 -11.31 14.72
N PRO A 140 10.15 -11.78 14.32
CA PRO A 140 11.37 -10.98 14.37
C PRO A 140 11.40 -9.89 13.30
N ASN A 141 10.67 -10.08 12.21
CA ASN A 141 10.52 -9.12 11.11
C ASN A 141 9.13 -9.23 10.49
N ASN A 142 8.74 -8.21 9.73
CA ASN A 142 7.52 -8.25 8.93
C ASN A 142 7.93 -8.69 7.51
N GLY A 143 7.48 -9.85 7.11
CA GLY A 143 7.67 -10.35 5.75
C GLY A 143 6.30 -10.65 5.15
N GLY A 144 6.00 -10.01 4.01
CA GLY A 144 4.68 -10.05 3.39
C GLY A 144 3.64 -9.22 4.16
N CYS A 145 2.77 -8.57 3.43
CA CYS A 145 1.64 -7.82 3.98
C CYS A 145 0.42 -7.94 3.05
N GLU A 146 0.31 -9.08 2.41
CA GLU A 146 -0.78 -9.42 1.49
C GLU A 146 -2.14 -9.49 2.19
N ALA A 147 -2.13 -9.71 3.51
CA ALA A 147 -3.30 -9.61 4.37
C ALA A 147 -2.90 -9.08 5.74
N ILE A 148 -3.50 -7.96 6.15
CA ILE A 148 -3.24 -7.33 7.45
C ILE A 148 -4.53 -6.82 8.08
N TRP A 149 -4.61 -6.88 9.40
CA TRP A 149 -5.58 -6.13 10.18
C TRP A 149 -4.89 -4.91 10.79
N VAL A 150 -5.54 -3.75 10.67
CA VAL A 150 -5.00 -2.47 11.17
C VAL A 150 -6.08 -1.62 11.80
N THR A 151 -5.67 -0.75 12.73
CA THR A 151 -6.54 0.28 13.30
C THR A 151 -6.36 1.62 12.58
N LYS A 152 -7.36 2.49 12.72
CA LYS A 152 -7.29 3.90 12.27
C LYS A 152 -6.07 4.63 12.84
N GLY A 153 -5.71 4.34 14.09
CA GLY A 153 -4.52 4.93 14.72
C GLY A 153 -3.22 4.53 14.02
N PHE A 154 -3.08 3.28 13.59
CA PHE A 154 -1.96 2.84 12.78
C PHE A 154 -1.95 3.53 11.42
N ALA A 155 -3.11 3.56 10.74
CA ALA A 155 -3.26 4.20 9.44
C ALA A 155 -2.84 5.68 9.47
N LYS A 156 -3.36 6.46 10.43
CA LYS A 156 -2.98 7.87 10.62
C LYS A 156 -1.49 8.02 10.90
N GLY A 157 -0.94 7.17 11.76
CA GLY A 157 0.48 7.22 12.08
C GLY A 157 1.39 6.99 10.87
N ILE A 158 1.04 6.08 9.96
CA ILE A 158 1.78 5.88 8.70
C ILE A 158 1.63 7.10 7.78
N LEU A 159 0.41 7.64 7.61
CA LEU A 159 0.17 8.81 6.75
C LEU A 159 0.94 10.05 7.19
N GLU A 160 1.11 10.25 8.49
CA GLU A 160 1.82 11.37 9.07
C GLU A 160 3.35 11.21 9.06
N ASN A 161 3.83 9.96 9.11
CA ASN A 161 5.23 9.60 9.25
C ASN A 161 5.75 8.74 8.08
N LEU A 162 5.27 9.04 6.88
CA LEU A 162 5.58 8.26 5.69
C LEU A 162 7.07 8.34 5.34
N ASN A 163 7.67 7.18 5.09
CA ASN A 163 8.95 7.05 4.40
C ASN A 163 8.80 5.93 3.37
N MET A 164 9.14 6.21 2.12
CA MET A 164 8.96 5.29 0.99
C MET A 164 10.29 4.78 0.42
N GLU A 165 11.36 4.79 1.19
CA GLU A 165 12.66 4.30 0.73
C GLU A 165 12.74 2.77 0.66
N GLU A 166 11.77 2.07 1.27
CA GLU A 166 11.69 0.61 1.29
C GLU A 166 10.28 0.11 0.96
N ALA A 167 10.13 -1.19 0.76
CA ALA A 167 8.84 -1.83 0.53
C ALA A 167 7.90 -1.64 1.73
N VAL A 168 6.60 -1.66 1.48
CA VAL A 168 5.56 -1.30 2.46
C VAL A 168 5.62 -2.11 3.75
N ASP A 169 5.90 -3.41 3.69
CA ASP A 169 6.05 -4.31 4.84
C ASP A 169 7.24 -3.91 5.74
N ILE A 170 8.35 -3.47 5.14
CA ILE A 170 9.52 -2.97 5.87
C ILE A 170 9.23 -1.63 6.51
N VAL A 171 8.48 -0.75 5.83
CA VAL A 171 8.04 0.54 6.39
C VAL A 171 7.16 0.31 7.63
N TYR A 172 6.23 -0.65 7.56
CA TYR A 172 5.40 -1.01 8.73
C TYR A 172 6.25 -1.53 9.89
N HIS A 173 7.23 -2.38 9.60
CA HIS A 173 8.16 -2.87 10.61
C HIS A 173 8.91 -1.71 11.30
N GLY A 174 9.50 -0.82 10.51
CA GLY A 174 10.22 0.36 11.04
C GLY A 174 9.30 1.24 11.90
N TYR A 175 8.08 1.48 11.44
CA TYR A 175 7.09 2.25 12.20
C TYR A 175 6.72 1.58 13.53
N LEU A 176 6.35 0.28 13.51
CA LEU A 176 5.99 -0.47 14.73
C LEU A 176 7.13 -0.47 15.76
N LEU A 177 8.35 -0.72 15.29
CA LEU A 177 9.52 -0.71 16.15
C LEU A 177 9.76 0.68 16.77
N SER A 178 9.55 1.75 15.99
CA SER A 178 9.64 3.14 16.49
C SER A 178 8.65 3.43 17.62
N GLN A 179 7.49 2.77 17.58
CA GLN A 179 6.44 2.82 18.61
C GLN A 179 6.66 1.79 19.74
N ARG A 180 7.77 1.04 19.72
CA ARG A 180 8.06 -0.06 20.67
C ARG A 180 6.97 -1.14 20.67
N LYS A 181 6.37 -1.42 19.51
CA LYS A 181 5.33 -2.44 19.35
C LYS A 181 5.89 -3.68 18.67
N PRO A 182 5.51 -4.88 19.11
CA PRO A 182 5.89 -6.12 18.43
C PRO A 182 5.16 -6.26 17.09
N ILE A 183 5.74 -7.03 16.19
CA ILE A 183 5.04 -7.50 14.99
C ILE A 183 4.30 -8.77 15.37
N LEU A 184 2.97 -8.69 15.37
CA LEU A 184 2.12 -9.84 15.62
C LEU A 184 1.68 -10.47 14.31
N ASN A 185 1.55 -11.79 14.33
CA ASN A 185 1.07 -12.57 13.19
C ASN A 185 0.06 -13.63 13.62
N VAL A 186 -1.01 -13.73 12.84
CA VAL A 186 -1.99 -14.80 12.90
C VAL A 186 -2.16 -15.32 11.47
N PRO A 187 -1.53 -16.44 11.10
CA PRO A 187 -1.36 -16.86 9.70
C PRO A 187 -2.65 -17.52 9.15
N ILE A 188 -3.66 -16.72 8.87
CA ILE A 188 -4.98 -17.17 8.38
C ILE A 188 -5.21 -16.93 6.89
N CYS A 189 -4.35 -16.13 6.25
CA CYS A 189 -4.41 -15.87 4.82
C CYS A 189 -3.18 -16.41 4.10
N HIS A 190 -3.38 -16.93 2.90
CA HIS A 190 -2.32 -17.47 2.05
C HIS A 190 -2.37 -16.80 0.67
N GLN A 191 -1.22 -16.51 0.10
CA GLN A 191 -1.11 -15.91 -1.24
C GLN A 191 -1.18 -17.00 -2.31
N THR A 192 -2.13 -16.90 -3.25
CA THR A 192 -2.31 -17.90 -4.32
C THR A 192 -1.17 -17.85 -5.34
N SER A 193 -0.55 -16.67 -5.54
CA SER A 193 0.57 -16.52 -6.46
C SER A 193 1.78 -17.37 -6.07
N ASP A 194 1.93 -17.74 -4.80
CA ASP A 194 2.96 -18.68 -4.34
C ASP A 194 2.72 -20.11 -4.84
N LEU A 195 1.46 -20.47 -5.04
CA LEU A 195 1.08 -21.80 -5.58
C LEU A 195 1.22 -21.84 -7.11
N GLU A 196 0.89 -20.75 -7.79
CA GLU A 196 0.86 -20.65 -9.25
C GLU A 196 2.17 -20.16 -9.87
N LYS A 197 3.12 -19.71 -9.05
CA LYS A 197 4.39 -19.07 -9.46
C LYS A 197 4.19 -17.82 -10.36
N VAL A 198 3.03 -17.19 -10.28
CA VAL A 198 2.67 -16.01 -11.05
C VAL A 198 2.56 -14.81 -10.11
N SER A 199 3.68 -14.15 -9.86
CA SER A 199 3.66 -12.83 -9.22
C SER A 199 3.47 -11.74 -10.27
N SER A 200 2.56 -10.80 -10.03
CA SER A 200 2.42 -9.59 -10.86
C SER A 200 3.55 -8.58 -10.64
N LEU A 201 4.34 -8.78 -9.58
CA LEU A 201 5.52 -7.97 -9.28
C LEU A 201 6.75 -8.65 -9.88
N ASP A 202 7.53 -7.90 -10.68
CA ASP A 202 8.79 -8.40 -11.18
C ASP A 202 9.74 -8.67 -10.00
N HIS A 203 10.18 -9.91 -9.85
CA HIS A 203 11.11 -10.34 -8.79
C HIS A 203 12.49 -9.64 -8.85
N GLU A 204 12.74 -8.86 -9.89
CA GLU A 204 13.99 -8.11 -10.06
C GLU A 204 14.06 -6.83 -9.21
N THR A 205 12.93 -6.32 -8.73
CA THR A 205 12.90 -5.21 -7.78
C THR A 205 13.20 -5.72 -6.36
N ARG A 206 14.42 -6.17 -6.14
CA ARG A 206 14.85 -6.58 -4.81
C ARG A 206 14.87 -5.37 -3.89
N VAL A 207 14.11 -5.48 -2.82
CA VAL A 207 14.25 -4.72 -1.58
C VAL A 207 15.75 -4.51 -1.27
N SER A 208 16.12 -3.34 -0.89
CA SER A 208 17.50 -2.97 -0.61
C SER A 208 18.17 -4.01 0.30
N LYS A 209 19.44 -4.30 0.03
CA LYS A 209 20.25 -5.22 0.85
C LYS A 209 20.44 -4.72 2.30
N ASN A 210 19.95 -3.52 2.61
CA ASN A 210 20.14 -2.82 3.89
C ASN A 210 18.84 -2.62 4.69
N TRP A 211 17.80 -3.41 4.47
CA TRP A 211 16.53 -3.27 5.20
C TRP A 211 16.70 -3.28 6.73
N ILE A 212 17.67 -4.03 7.26
CA ILE A 212 18.00 -4.03 8.69
C ILE A 212 18.47 -2.65 9.15
N ALA A 213 19.38 -2.04 8.41
CA ALA A 213 19.86 -0.69 8.70
C ALA A 213 18.73 0.35 8.58
N TYR A 214 17.86 0.20 7.59
CA TYR A 214 16.66 1.02 7.45
C TYR A 214 15.77 0.96 8.70
N ILE A 215 15.40 -0.25 9.15
CA ILE A 215 14.56 -0.44 10.32
C ILE A 215 15.18 0.20 11.57
N HIS A 216 16.48 -0.05 11.82
CA HIS A 216 17.16 0.52 12.98
C HIS A 216 17.28 2.05 12.94
N ASN A 217 17.36 2.63 11.75
CA ASN A 217 17.46 4.08 11.55
C ASN A 217 16.10 4.75 11.29
N TYR A 218 14.99 4.03 11.28
CA TYR A 218 13.68 4.54 10.87
C TYR A 218 13.32 5.88 11.51
N ASN A 219 13.61 6.08 12.79
CA ASN A 219 13.32 7.34 13.50
C ASN A 219 14.12 8.55 12.97
N ASN A 220 15.29 8.31 12.37
CA ASN A 220 16.18 9.34 11.85
C ASN A 220 15.96 9.62 10.35
N LEU A 221 15.16 8.79 9.68
CA LEU A 221 14.87 8.97 8.26
C LEU A 221 13.92 10.15 8.05
N PRO A 222 14.02 10.87 6.92
CA PRO A 222 13.08 11.91 6.57
C PRO A 222 11.65 11.38 6.55
N LYS A 223 10.74 12.08 7.19
CA LYS A 223 9.31 11.76 7.18
C LYS A 223 8.56 12.77 6.33
N ILE A 224 7.60 12.26 5.59
CA ILE A 224 6.74 13.05 4.72
C ILE A 224 5.30 12.82 5.18
N ASN A 225 4.52 13.88 5.22
CA ASN A 225 3.08 13.77 5.44
C ASN A 225 2.40 13.50 4.09
N PHE A 226 1.52 12.52 4.04
CA PHE A 226 0.86 12.10 2.79
C PHE A 226 -0.06 13.19 2.23
N GLU A 227 -0.79 13.93 3.08
CA GLU A 227 -1.62 15.06 2.63
C GLU A 227 -0.78 16.16 1.98
N LYS A 228 0.44 16.38 2.49
CA LYS A 228 1.37 17.31 1.86
C LYS A 228 1.78 16.83 0.47
N LEU A 229 2.05 15.54 0.29
CA LEU A 229 2.35 14.98 -1.04
C LEU A 229 1.19 15.15 -2.01
N LEU A 230 -0.04 14.91 -1.57
CA LEU A 230 -1.23 15.12 -2.40
C LEU A 230 -1.39 16.58 -2.82
N SER A 231 -1.17 17.50 -1.89
CA SER A 231 -1.23 18.95 -2.18
C SER A 231 -0.15 19.39 -3.16
N GLU A 232 1.06 18.86 -3.03
CA GLU A 232 2.17 19.12 -3.95
C GLU A 232 1.89 18.57 -5.35
N PHE A 233 1.31 17.37 -5.44
CA PHE A 233 0.89 16.80 -6.72
C PHE A 233 -0.22 17.62 -7.37
N GLN A 234 -1.23 18.06 -6.64
CA GLN A 234 -2.27 18.93 -7.16
C GLN A 234 -1.67 20.23 -7.73
N SER A 235 -0.76 20.86 -6.99
CA SER A 235 -0.05 22.05 -7.46
C SER A 235 0.76 21.79 -8.74
N PHE A 236 1.37 20.60 -8.87
CA PHE A 236 2.08 20.18 -10.07
C PHE A 236 1.13 20.03 -11.26
N GLU A 237 0.00 19.36 -11.10
CA GLU A 237 -1.01 19.20 -12.14
C GLU A 237 -1.60 20.55 -12.59
N ASP A 238 -1.86 21.48 -11.65
CA ASP A 238 -2.34 22.82 -11.97
C ASP A 238 -1.33 23.63 -12.80
N LYS A 239 -0.05 23.54 -12.46
CA LYS A 239 1.04 24.19 -13.24
C LYS A 239 1.15 23.58 -14.64
N LYS A 240 1.12 22.26 -14.74
CA LYS A 240 1.15 21.52 -16.00
C LYS A 240 0.01 21.96 -16.93
N LYS A 241 -1.23 21.99 -16.40
CA LYS A 241 -2.40 22.44 -17.17
C LYS A 241 -2.28 23.88 -17.66
N LYS A 242 -1.71 24.77 -16.84
CA LYS A 242 -1.44 26.14 -17.26
C LYS A 242 -0.46 26.22 -18.44
N VAL A 243 0.59 25.41 -18.42
CA VAL A 243 1.58 25.32 -19.52
C VAL A 243 0.94 24.77 -20.79
N GLU A 244 0.15 23.70 -20.68
CA GLU A 244 -0.58 23.10 -21.80
C GLU A 244 -1.54 24.10 -22.44
N ASN A 245 -2.33 24.80 -21.65
CA ASN A 245 -3.25 25.84 -22.13
C ASN A 245 -2.51 26.99 -22.82
N LYS A 246 -1.39 27.45 -22.23
CA LYS A 246 -0.58 28.51 -22.80
C LYS A 246 0.06 28.11 -24.13
N PHE A 247 0.50 26.86 -24.25
CA PHE A 247 1.03 26.33 -25.48
C PHE A 247 -0.05 26.26 -26.57
N GLU A 248 -1.25 25.79 -26.22
CA GLU A 248 -2.39 25.73 -27.15
C GLU A 248 -2.78 27.15 -27.63
N GLU A 249 -2.80 28.14 -26.72
CA GLU A 249 -3.05 29.54 -27.04
C GLU A 249 -2.03 30.11 -28.03
N LEU A 250 -0.74 29.82 -27.85
CA LEU A 250 0.34 30.38 -28.64
C LEU A 250 0.52 29.68 -29.99
N TYR A 251 0.28 28.38 -30.07
CA TYR A 251 0.63 27.56 -31.24
C TYR A 251 -0.58 26.89 -31.89
N GLY A 252 -1.77 27.02 -31.34
CA GLY A 252 -3.00 26.39 -31.87
C GLY A 252 -2.96 24.84 -31.83
N LYS A 253 -2.08 24.26 -31.03
CA LYS A 253 -1.89 22.80 -30.93
C LYS A 253 -1.92 22.38 -29.46
N LYS A 254 -2.61 21.26 -29.18
CA LYS A 254 -2.54 20.63 -27.87
C LYS A 254 -1.24 19.85 -27.74
N ILE A 255 -0.56 20.03 -26.61
CA ILE A 255 0.53 19.16 -26.21
C ILE A 255 0.08 18.31 -25.02
N ASN A 256 0.54 17.06 -25.00
CA ASN A 256 0.40 16.21 -23.82
C ASN A 256 1.76 16.16 -23.12
N ILE A 257 1.83 16.89 -22.03
CA ILE A 257 3.06 17.04 -21.26
C ILE A 257 3.47 15.73 -20.55
N ASN A 258 2.62 14.71 -20.49
CA ASN A 258 2.97 13.42 -19.91
C ASN A 258 4.13 12.71 -20.63
N ASN A 259 4.36 13.05 -21.89
CA ASN A 259 5.43 12.47 -22.71
C ASN A 259 6.73 13.30 -22.71
N VAL A 260 6.79 14.40 -21.94
CA VAL A 260 7.94 15.29 -21.90
C VAL A 260 8.67 15.14 -20.57
N LYS A 261 9.94 14.75 -20.60
CA LYS A 261 10.80 14.80 -19.41
C LYS A 261 11.06 16.25 -19.05
N TYR A 262 10.48 16.72 -17.93
CA TYR A 262 10.77 18.06 -17.42
C TYR A 262 12.04 18.06 -16.59
N VAL A 263 12.92 18.99 -16.88
CA VAL A 263 13.86 19.54 -15.93
C VAL A 263 13.25 20.87 -15.49
N LEU A 264 12.51 20.88 -14.38
CA LEU A 264 12.17 22.12 -13.70
C LEU A 264 13.46 22.63 -13.04
N ASN A 265 14.10 23.57 -13.70
CA ASN A 265 15.12 24.39 -13.07
C ASN A 265 14.38 25.46 -12.25
N GLU A 266 14.34 25.32 -10.94
CA GLU A 266 13.66 26.28 -10.04
C GLU A 266 14.29 27.68 -10.07
N ASP A 267 15.51 27.82 -10.63
CA ASP A 267 16.30 29.07 -10.66
C ASP A 267 16.32 29.78 -12.02
N ALA A 268 15.62 29.30 -13.01
CA ALA A 268 15.63 29.95 -14.33
C ALA A 268 14.36 30.79 -14.56
N ASP A 269 14.51 32.11 -14.61
CA ASP A 269 13.54 33.05 -15.12
C ASP A 269 12.76 32.49 -16.33
N HIS A 270 11.54 32.05 -16.11
CA HIS A 270 10.44 31.82 -17.06
C HIS A 270 10.75 31.20 -18.45
N ARG A 271 11.85 30.46 -18.61
CA ARG A 271 12.15 29.74 -19.85
C ARG A 271 11.84 28.26 -19.67
N VAL A 272 10.78 27.80 -20.32
CA VAL A 272 10.49 26.37 -20.51
C VAL A 272 11.45 25.83 -21.56
N ASN A 273 12.46 25.06 -21.15
CA ASN A 273 13.25 24.28 -22.07
C ASN A 273 12.54 22.95 -22.33
N ILE A 274 11.95 22.81 -23.50
CA ILE A 274 11.35 21.56 -23.97
C ILE A 274 12.51 20.76 -24.61
N LEU A 275 12.86 19.66 -23.99
CA LEU A 275 13.75 18.66 -24.61
C LEU A 275 12.85 17.56 -25.20
N GLU A 276 12.72 17.52 -26.52
CA GLU A 276 12.20 16.37 -27.25
C GLU A 276 13.28 15.27 -27.29
N PHE A 277 12.90 14.05 -26.92
CA PHE A 277 13.70 12.85 -27.14
C PHE A 277 12.92 11.88 -28.01
#